data_698c722386daad9c926eca1c5bafbbe9
#
_entry.id   698c722386daad9c926eca1c5bafbbe9
#
_cell.length_a   1.000
_cell.length_b   1.000
_cell.length_c   1.000
_cell.angle_alpha   90.00
_cell.angle_beta   90.00
_cell.angle_gamma   90.00
#
_symmetry.space_group_name_H-M   'P 1'
#
loop_
_entity.id
_entity.type
_entity.pdbx_description
1 polymer ?
#
loop_
_entity_poly.entity_id
_entity_poly.type
_entity_poly.pdbx_seq_one_letter_code
_entity_poly.pdbx_strand_id
1 'polypeptide(L)'
;MASDRVLEGPTISLCGDLQTLVAVATRAAEEDQSDDSARPPKKKRVYKKRKSTHTVRKEERLALETEIQELQSKLDTLKLRVLIQNGEEDASLNKQTMHNSALRDAVLEHQLVAAKAQAMLTNCTQHQSYKIRPTESYIYLPTNQTHRCKTLRNLRPSKLQYARQFIQQRSVGLHPTAEYFNEERYETPEGDFCNVRFDRTCLHGVRGGVRAVFDALKQAIFNAEIVLSEASDNITVREDDNMDDIDDFSQMRLVTQSTLGLLVENNLVHFSELVFGDKDSDTYAVAAVDYVDKDDRFPYRPTECIRRDAASTVLLTSCKDKRKEIDVDDLCGHTSSEEESNDSVVVLTRWTFTRICRTDFYAPTQTLRDMRDRSSQVADTILSCVRETLNLPTTT
;
A
#
# COMPACT_ATOMS: atom_id res chain seq x y z
N MET A 1 56.59 6.87 -21.69
CA MET A 1 57.25 6.67 -20.39
C MET A 1 56.40 7.38 -19.34
N ALA A 2 55.45 6.70 -18.75
CA ALA A 2 54.71 7.16 -17.58
C ALA A 2 54.36 5.91 -16.77
N SER A 3 54.79 5.90 -15.55
CA SER A 3 54.89 4.79 -14.62
C SER A 3 53.52 4.49 -13.98
N ASP A 4 53.10 3.25 -14.11
CA ASP A 4 51.97 2.67 -13.36
C ASP A 4 52.38 2.56 -11.88
N ARG A 5 51.61 3.21 -11.00
CA ARG A 5 51.58 2.91 -9.56
C ARG A 5 50.28 2.16 -9.25
N VAL A 6 50.44 0.87 -9.09
CA VAL A 6 49.45 0.00 -8.46
C VAL A 6 49.38 0.35 -6.97
N LEU A 7 48.22 0.78 -6.51
CA LEU A 7 47.91 0.94 -5.09
C LEU A 7 47.39 -0.40 -4.58
N GLU A 8 48.25 -1.11 -3.85
CA GLU A 8 47.83 -2.27 -3.04
C GLU A 8 47.00 -1.78 -1.86
N GLY A 9 45.74 -2.20 -1.83
CA GLY A 9 44.87 -2.06 -0.68
C GLY A 9 45.16 -3.15 0.38
N PRO A 10 44.94 -2.88 1.67
CA PRO A 10 45.24 -3.84 2.72
C PRO A 10 44.25 -5.03 2.65
N THR A 11 44.78 -6.19 2.36
CA THR A 11 44.07 -7.48 2.52
C THR A 11 43.91 -7.76 4.01
N ILE A 12 42.69 -7.60 4.50
CA ILE A 12 42.35 -8.07 5.85
C ILE A 12 42.18 -9.58 5.79
N SER A 13 43.12 -10.27 6.43
CA SER A 13 43.13 -11.72 6.60
C SER A 13 41.97 -12.13 7.54
N LEU A 14 40.92 -12.67 6.97
CA LEU A 14 39.75 -13.25 7.68
C LEU A 14 39.99 -14.69 8.20
N CYS A 15 41.24 -15.11 8.36
CA CYS A 15 41.60 -16.47 8.72
C CYS A 15 41.79 -16.72 10.23
N GLY A 16 41.66 -15.69 11.10
CA GLY A 16 41.88 -15.81 12.55
C GLY A 16 40.65 -16.28 13.36
N ASP A 17 39.47 -15.94 12.92
CA ASP A 17 38.28 -16.09 13.78
C ASP A 17 37.53 -17.40 13.63
N LEU A 18 37.82 -18.18 12.57
CA LEU A 18 37.20 -19.51 12.38
C LEU A 18 37.82 -20.60 13.24
N GLN A 19 39.09 -20.46 13.67
CA GLN A 19 39.73 -21.44 14.53
C GLN A 19 39.33 -21.34 16.00
N THR A 20 38.92 -20.17 16.45
CA THR A 20 38.42 -19.96 17.83
C THR A 20 37.00 -20.49 18.04
N LEU A 21 36.16 -20.50 17.02
CA LEU A 21 34.80 -21.07 17.09
C LEU A 21 34.80 -22.61 17.06
N VAL A 22 35.78 -23.23 16.42
CA VAL A 22 35.92 -24.71 16.41
C VAL A 22 36.48 -25.21 17.73
N ALA A 23 37.32 -24.44 18.43
CA ALA A 23 37.90 -24.83 19.71
C ALA A 23 36.89 -24.77 20.88
N VAL A 24 35.82 -23.99 20.79
CA VAL A 24 34.75 -23.94 21.80
C VAL A 24 33.77 -25.11 21.64
N ALA A 25 33.58 -25.60 20.41
CA ALA A 25 32.67 -26.72 20.15
C ALA A 25 33.28 -28.10 20.53
N THR A 26 34.61 -28.20 20.55
CA THR A 26 35.29 -29.46 20.92
C THR A 26 35.52 -29.62 22.42
N ARG A 27 35.37 -28.51 23.21
CA ARG A 27 35.56 -28.55 24.67
C ARG A 27 34.31 -28.98 25.47
N ALA A 28 33.18 -29.11 24.83
CA ALA A 28 31.92 -29.55 25.47
C ALA A 28 31.67 -31.08 25.39
N ALA A 29 32.63 -31.86 24.86
CA ALA A 29 32.43 -33.29 24.61
C ALA A 29 33.29 -34.21 25.50
N GLU A 30 34.12 -33.67 26.41
CA GLU A 30 35.06 -34.49 27.23
C GLU A 30 34.96 -34.20 28.74
N GLU A 31 33.78 -34.25 29.31
CA GLU A 31 33.64 -34.39 30.76
C GLU A 31 32.35 -35.17 31.07
N ASP A 32 32.41 -36.47 30.92
CA ASP A 32 31.58 -37.39 31.69
C ASP A 32 32.16 -38.80 31.70
N GLN A 33 33.14 -39.04 32.57
CA GLN A 33 33.47 -40.40 33.08
C GLN A 33 33.90 -40.36 34.52
N SER A 34 33.18 -41.22 35.26
CA SER A 34 33.46 -41.76 36.58
C SER A 34 32.87 -41.01 37.79
N ASP A 35 31.85 -41.58 38.39
CA ASP A 35 32.05 -42.26 39.67
C ASP A 35 30.85 -43.17 40.03
N ASP A 36 31.24 -44.39 40.46
CA ASP A 36 30.40 -45.50 40.83
C ASP A 36 30.14 -45.39 42.34
N SER A 37 28.90 -45.34 42.80
CA SER A 37 28.43 -46.06 44.00
C SER A 37 27.01 -45.65 44.44
N ALA A 38 26.30 -46.68 44.91
CA ALA A 38 25.10 -46.66 45.74
C ALA A 38 23.71 -46.53 45.11
N ARG A 39 23.07 -47.70 44.97
CA ARG A 39 21.63 -47.86 44.72
C ARG A 39 20.78 -47.40 45.91
N PRO A 40 19.71 -46.69 45.66
CA PRO A 40 18.41 -46.94 46.28
C PRO A 40 17.23 -46.94 45.28
N PRO A 41 15.97 -47.10 45.72
CA PRO A 41 15.04 -48.03 45.11
C PRO A 41 14.24 -47.46 43.94
N LYS A 42 13.74 -48.36 43.09
CA LYS A 42 12.99 -48.16 41.84
C LYS A 42 11.77 -47.23 42.00
N LYS A 43 11.85 -45.99 41.51
CA LYS A 43 10.69 -45.12 41.22
C LYS A 43 10.20 -45.42 39.78
N LYS A 44 8.87 -45.65 39.65
CA LYS A 44 8.20 -45.88 38.37
C LYS A 44 8.49 -44.68 37.41
N ARG A 45 9.15 -44.96 36.26
CA ARG A 45 9.41 -43.98 35.22
C ARG A 45 8.11 -43.66 34.49
N VAL A 46 7.62 -42.41 34.64
CA VAL A 46 6.58 -41.85 33.81
C VAL A 46 7.23 -41.49 32.47
N TYR A 47 6.91 -42.26 31.41
CA TYR A 47 7.38 -41.95 30.07
C TYR A 47 6.66 -40.72 29.56
N LYS A 48 7.32 -39.55 29.48
CA LYS A 48 6.85 -38.41 28.71
C LYS A 48 6.85 -38.84 27.23
N LYS A 49 5.69 -38.67 26.59
CA LYS A 49 5.51 -38.95 25.16
C LYS A 49 6.56 -38.15 24.36
N ARG A 50 7.51 -38.83 23.69
CA ARG A 50 8.52 -38.18 22.84
C ARG A 50 7.81 -37.51 21.65
N LYS A 51 8.10 -36.23 21.40
CA LYS A 51 7.66 -35.55 20.17
C LYS A 51 8.19 -36.31 18.94
N SER A 52 7.40 -36.37 17.87
CA SER A 52 7.81 -36.95 16.60
C SER A 52 9.07 -36.24 16.07
N THR A 53 10.01 -36.99 15.52
CA THR A 53 11.25 -36.46 14.92
C THR A 53 10.96 -35.44 13.82
N HIS A 54 9.84 -35.59 13.12
CA HIS A 54 9.39 -34.65 12.10
C HIS A 54 8.96 -33.30 12.70
N THR A 55 8.30 -33.32 13.86
CA THR A 55 7.88 -32.08 14.56
C THR A 55 9.09 -31.33 15.12
N VAL A 56 10.06 -32.05 15.69
CA VAL A 56 11.31 -31.49 16.18
C VAL A 56 12.10 -30.82 15.06
N ARG A 57 12.27 -31.49 13.93
CA ARG A 57 12.96 -30.94 12.75
C ARG A 57 12.25 -29.71 12.14
N LYS A 58 10.91 -29.69 12.21
CA LYS A 58 10.13 -28.54 11.76
C LYS A 58 10.29 -27.34 12.70
N GLU A 59 10.28 -27.58 14.02
CA GLU A 59 10.53 -26.56 15.05
C GLU A 59 11.96 -26.01 14.93
N GLU A 60 12.97 -26.86 14.76
CA GLU A 60 14.37 -26.47 14.53
C GLU A 60 14.56 -25.64 13.25
N ARG A 61 13.90 -26.03 12.17
CA ARG A 61 13.96 -25.29 10.91
C ARG A 61 13.38 -23.88 11.07
N LEU A 62 12.21 -23.74 11.71
CA LEU A 62 11.61 -22.45 11.99
C LEU A 62 12.48 -21.58 12.89
N ALA A 63 13.11 -22.19 13.90
CA ALA A 63 14.05 -21.47 14.78
C ALA A 63 15.28 -20.96 14.02
N LEU A 64 15.84 -21.78 13.14
CA LEU A 64 16.96 -21.38 12.28
C LEU A 64 16.57 -20.30 11.26
N GLU A 65 15.38 -20.38 10.68
CA GLU A 65 14.88 -19.35 9.76
C GLU A 65 14.70 -17.98 10.48
N THR A 66 14.22 -17.98 11.74
CA THR A 66 14.14 -16.73 12.54
C THR A 66 15.51 -16.20 12.93
N GLU A 67 16.45 -17.07 13.30
CA GLU A 67 17.83 -16.70 13.62
C GLU A 67 18.56 -16.11 12.41
N ILE A 68 18.36 -16.67 11.23
CA ILE A 68 18.91 -16.12 9.97
C ILE A 68 18.37 -14.70 9.72
N GLN A 69 17.07 -14.46 9.92
CA GLN A 69 16.48 -13.13 9.74
C GLN A 69 17.04 -12.12 10.75
N GLU A 70 17.21 -12.52 12.01
CA GLU A 70 17.81 -11.66 13.04
C GLU A 70 19.29 -11.35 12.74
N LEU A 71 20.05 -12.35 12.28
CA LEU A 71 21.44 -12.16 11.93
C LEU A 71 21.62 -11.28 10.68
N GLN A 72 20.76 -11.43 9.68
CA GLN A 72 20.72 -10.55 8.50
C GLN A 72 20.43 -9.11 8.90
N SER A 73 19.43 -8.88 9.75
CA SER A 73 19.10 -7.54 10.26
C SER A 73 20.27 -6.92 11.04
N LYS A 74 20.95 -7.70 11.88
CA LYS A 74 22.16 -7.24 12.61
C LYS A 74 23.31 -6.92 11.67
N LEU A 75 23.51 -7.71 10.62
CA LEU A 75 24.54 -7.51 9.61
C LEU A 75 24.31 -6.22 8.82
N ASP A 76 23.06 -5.94 8.46
CA ASP A 76 22.71 -4.71 7.75
C ASP A 76 22.88 -3.45 8.63
N THR A 77 22.52 -3.55 9.92
CA THR A 77 22.77 -2.46 10.89
C THR A 77 24.27 -2.25 11.13
N LEU A 78 25.07 -3.31 11.18
CA LEU A 78 26.54 -3.21 11.29
C LEU A 78 27.18 -2.62 10.03
N LYS A 79 26.75 -3.02 8.84
CA LYS A 79 27.18 -2.41 7.58
C LYS A 79 26.88 -0.91 7.56
N LEU A 80 25.68 -0.52 7.98
CA LEU A 80 25.28 0.88 8.07
C LEU A 80 26.17 1.65 9.07
N ARG A 81 26.49 1.03 10.22
CA ARG A 81 27.34 1.61 11.25
C ARG A 81 28.79 1.78 10.77
N VAL A 82 29.35 0.80 10.05
CA VAL A 82 30.69 0.88 9.45
C VAL A 82 30.73 1.96 8.36
N LEU A 83 29.67 2.09 7.54
CA LEU A 83 29.57 3.17 6.55
C LEU A 83 29.52 4.56 7.19
N ILE A 84 28.84 4.68 8.35
CA ILE A 84 28.78 5.94 9.11
C ILE A 84 30.13 6.25 9.79
N GLN A 85 30.82 5.25 10.31
CA GLN A 85 32.13 5.45 11.00
C GLN A 85 33.29 5.72 10.05
N ASN A 86 33.26 5.22 8.80
CA ASN A 86 34.30 5.45 7.79
C ASN A 86 34.08 6.71 6.92
N GLY A 87 33.03 7.49 7.22
CA GLY A 87 32.75 8.74 6.52
C GLY A 87 33.57 9.89 7.05
N GLU A 88 34.67 10.24 6.37
CA GLU A 88 35.34 11.52 6.59
C GLU A 88 34.41 12.69 6.25
N GLU A 89 34.39 13.69 7.14
CA GLU A 89 33.31 14.69 7.27
C GLU A 89 33.19 15.72 6.14
N ASP A 90 34.08 15.81 5.16
CA ASP A 90 34.13 16.96 4.22
C ASP A 90 33.89 16.69 2.73
N ALA A 91 33.66 15.43 2.32
CA ALA A 91 33.16 15.14 0.95
C ALA A 91 31.68 14.75 0.93
N SER A 92 30.91 15.05 1.98
CA SER A 92 29.84 14.22 2.50
C SER A 92 28.46 14.48 1.91
N LEU A 93 28.05 15.67 1.61
CA LEU A 93 26.69 15.94 1.15
C LEU A 93 26.39 15.37 -0.25
N ASN A 94 27.35 15.47 -1.16
CA ASN A 94 27.20 14.90 -2.50
C ASN A 94 27.40 13.37 -2.51
N LYS A 95 28.25 12.80 -1.65
CA LYS A 95 28.36 11.35 -1.48
C LYS A 95 27.16 10.76 -0.75
N GLN A 96 26.60 11.46 0.26
CA GLN A 96 25.39 11.02 0.95
C GLN A 96 24.16 11.04 0.04
N THR A 97 24.00 12.04 -0.81
CA THR A 97 22.92 12.08 -1.80
C THR A 97 23.08 10.98 -2.85
N MET A 98 24.30 10.73 -3.33
CA MET A 98 24.57 9.61 -4.25
C MET A 98 24.39 8.24 -3.56
N HIS A 99 24.81 8.07 -2.30
CA HIS A 99 24.58 6.83 -1.55
C HIS A 99 23.10 6.61 -1.23
N ASN A 100 22.37 7.66 -0.85
CA ASN A 100 20.94 7.57 -0.63
C ASN A 100 20.17 7.28 -1.93
N SER A 101 20.63 7.83 -3.07
CA SER A 101 20.10 7.48 -4.39
C SER A 101 20.37 6.00 -4.70
N ALA A 102 21.60 5.54 -4.57
CA ALA A 102 21.97 4.14 -4.84
C ALA A 102 21.28 3.15 -3.89
N LEU A 103 21.06 3.50 -2.62
CA LEU A 103 20.28 2.69 -1.69
C LEU A 103 18.79 2.68 -2.02
N ARG A 104 18.24 3.82 -2.46
CA ARG A 104 16.86 3.90 -2.95
C ARG A 104 16.67 3.07 -4.22
N ASP A 105 17.63 3.16 -5.15
CA ASP A 105 17.61 2.37 -6.39
C ASP A 105 17.72 0.87 -6.09
N ALA A 106 18.59 0.46 -5.16
CA ALA A 106 18.71 -0.94 -4.72
C ALA A 106 17.44 -1.44 -4.02
N VAL A 107 16.82 -0.62 -3.17
CA VAL A 107 15.52 -0.94 -2.53
C VAL A 107 14.41 -1.05 -3.57
N LEU A 108 14.38 -0.13 -4.55
CA LEU A 108 13.44 -0.17 -5.68
C LEU A 108 13.65 -1.43 -6.54
N GLU A 109 14.89 -1.81 -6.81
CA GLU A 109 15.21 -3.03 -7.55
C GLU A 109 14.78 -4.30 -6.79
N HIS A 110 15.03 -4.36 -5.48
CA HIS A 110 14.54 -5.45 -4.63
C HIS A 110 13.01 -5.50 -4.55
N GLN A 111 12.35 -4.36 -4.45
CA GLN A 111 10.89 -4.29 -4.48
C GLN A 111 10.33 -4.71 -5.83
N LEU A 112 10.99 -4.34 -6.94
CA LEU A 112 10.61 -4.76 -8.28
C LEU A 112 10.77 -6.29 -8.47
N VAL A 113 11.83 -6.88 -7.94
CA VAL A 113 12.06 -8.34 -7.95
C VAL A 113 11.02 -9.05 -7.08
N ALA A 114 10.72 -8.52 -5.91
CA ALA A 114 9.67 -9.06 -5.04
C ALA A 114 8.29 -8.95 -5.68
N ALA A 115 7.96 -7.82 -6.31
CA ALA A 115 6.70 -7.63 -7.03
C ALA A 115 6.60 -8.58 -8.25
N LYS A 116 7.71 -8.77 -8.99
CA LYS A 116 7.77 -9.76 -10.07
C LYS A 116 7.60 -11.19 -9.55
N ALA A 117 8.22 -11.55 -8.44
CA ALA A 117 8.09 -12.87 -7.83
C ALA A 117 6.65 -13.09 -7.30
N GLN A 118 6.05 -12.09 -6.65
CA GLN A 118 4.64 -12.12 -6.26
C GLN A 118 3.73 -12.23 -7.49
N ALA A 119 3.97 -11.47 -8.55
CA ALA A 119 3.19 -11.55 -9.78
C ALA A 119 3.31 -12.93 -10.45
N MET A 120 4.51 -13.53 -10.45
CA MET A 120 4.71 -14.90 -10.95
C MET A 120 4.01 -15.96 -10.10
N LEU A 121 4.08 -15.87 -8.76
CA LEU A 121 3.40 -16.76 -7.84
C LEU A 121 1.88 -16.62 -7.96
N THR A 122 1.40 -15.40 -8.13
CA THR A 122 -0.02 -15.09 -8.29
C THR A 122 -0.54 -15.59 -9.65
N ASN A 123 0.24 -15.47 -10.72
CA ASN A 123 -0.09 -16.02 -12.03
C ASN A 123 -0.13 -17.56 -12.05
N CYS A 124 0.72 -18.24 -11.27
CA CYS A 124 0.70 -19.70 -11.17
C CYS A 124 -0.55 -20.26 -10.46
N THR A 125 -1.13 -19.50 -9.53
CA THR A 125 -2.26 -19.98 -8.71
C THR A 125 -3.63 -19.59 -9.22
N GLN A 126 -3.76 -18.60 -10.14
CA GLN A 126 -5.05 -18.01 -10.49
C GLN A 126 -5.16 -17.58 -11.95
N HIS A 127 -4.95 -18.51 -12.88
CA HIS A 127 -4.90 -18.22 -14.33
C HIS A 127 -6.14 -17.57 -14.96
N GLN A 128 -7.22 -17.29 -14.23
CA GLN A 128 -8.44 -16.69 -14.79
C GLN A 128 -8.94 -15.39 -14.12
N SER A 129 -8.54 -15.10 -12.89
CA SER A 129 -9.14 -13.98 -12.11
C SER A 129 -8.47 -12.62 -12.31
N TYR A 130 -7.27 -12.57 -12.91
CA TYR A 130 -6.45 -11.35 -12.92
C TYR A 130 -6.57 -10.50 -14.19
N LYS A 131 -7.47 -10.85 -15.12
CA LYS A 131 -7.64 -10.08 -16.36
C LYS A 131 -8.44 -8.79 -16.19
N ILE A 132 -9.06 -8.58 -15.03
CA ILE A 132 -9.89 -7.39 -14.82
C ILE A 132 -9.03 -6.32 -14.16
N ARG A 133 -8.51 -5.39 -14.95
CA ARG A 133 -7.91 -4.15 -14.46
C ARG A 133 -8.96 -3.05 -14.60
N PRO A 134 -9.26 -2.29 -13.51
CA PRO A 134 -10.26 -1.22 -13.57
C PRO A 134 -9.94 -0.13 -14.59
N THR A 135 -8.66 -0.04 -15.02
CA THR A 135 -8.13 0.99 -15.91
C THR A 135 -7.93 0.54 -17.36
N GLU A 136 -8.42 -0.65 -17.76
CA GLU A 136 -8.14 -1.20 -19.11
C GLU A 136 -9.03 -0.65 -20.21
N SER A 137 -10.06 0.14 -19.91
CA SER A 137 -10.92 0.69 -20.96
C SER A 137 -10.47 2.08 -21.37
N TYR A 138 -10.17 2.24 -22.67
CA TYR A 138 -9.87 3.53 -23.26
C TYR A 138 -11.08 4.46 -23.23
N ILE A 139 -10.94 5.62 -22.62
CA ILE A 139 -12.00 6.63 -22.50
C ILE A 139 -11.71 7.78 -23.46
N TYR A 140 -12.56 7.87 -24.49
CA TYR A 140 -12.55 8.98 -25.44
C TYR A 140 -13.82 9.82 -25.27
N LEU A 141 -13.65 11.12 -25.07
CA LEU A 141 -14.74 12.08 -24.95
C LEU A 141 -14.74 13.06 -26.12
N PRO A 142 -15.79 13.04 -26.98
CA PRO A 142 -15.91 13.97 -28.09
C PRO A 142 -16.31 15.38 -27.61
N THR A 143 -16.25 16.38 -28.51
CA THR A 143 -16.62 17.78 -28.18
C THR A 143 -18.10 17.93 -27.82
N ASN A 144 -18.98 17.16 -28.45
CA ASN A 144 -20.43 17.25 -28.27
C ASN A 144 -20.87 16.71 -26.91
N GLN A 145 -21.54 17.57 -26.10
CA GLN A 145 -21.97 17.27 -24.73
C GLN A 145 -22.88 16.05 -24.65
N THR A 146 -23.86 15.94 -25.53
CA THR A 146 -24.80 14.81 -25.53
C THR A 146 -24.08 13.49 -25.76
N HIS A 147 -23.09 13.48 -26.66
CA HIS A 147 -22.29 12.29 -26.92
C HIS A 147 -21.39 11.94 -25.74
N ARG A 148 -20.79 12.94 -25.06
CA ARG A 148 -20.00 12.75 -23.85
C ARG A 148 -20.84 12.06 -22.76
N CYS A 149 -22.00 12.64 -22.44
CA CYS A 149 -22.94 12.07 -21.46
C CYS A 149 -23.36 10.63 -21.82
N LYS A 150 -23.64 10.37 -23.12
CA LYS A 150 -23.99 9.02 -23.58
C LYS A 150 -22.85 8.04 -23.40
N THR A 151 -21.62 8.44 -23.73
CA THR A 151 -20.40 7.62 -23.55
C THR A 151 -20.22 7.27 -22.07
N LEU A 152 -20.26 8.26 -21.17
CA LEU A 152 -20.08 8.04 -19.72
C LEU A 152 -21.19 7.18 -19.15
N ARG A 153 -22.45 7.43 -19.52
CA ARG A 153 -23.59 6.61 -19.08
C ARG A 153 -23.47 5.15 -19.50
N ASN A 154 -22.96 4.90 -20.72
CA ASN A 154 -22.76 3.54 -21.21
C ASN A 154 -21.58 2.83 -20.51
N LEU A 155 -20.54 3.56 -20.10
CA LEU A 155 -19.37 3.03 -19.38
C LEU A 155 -19.68 2.69 -17.93
N ARG A 156 -20.59 3.43 -17.29
CA ARG A 156 -20.88 3.33 -15.84
C ARG A 156 -21.13 1.90 -15.36
N PRO A 157 -22.07 1.10 -15.94
CA PRO A 157 -22.37 -0.23 -15.40
C PRO A 157 -21.16 -1.17 -15.42
N SER A 158 -20.39 -1.17 -16.52
CA SER A 158 -19.22 -2.02 -16.65
C SER A 158 -18.09 -1.59 -15.70
N LYS A 159 -17.89 -0.28 -15.54
CA LYS A 159 -16.87 0.26 -14.62
C LYS A 159 -17.17 -0.08 -13.16
N LEU A 160 -18.42 0.07 -12.71
CA LEU A 160 -18.81 -0.26 -11.34
C LEU A 160 -18.75 -1.78 -11.09
N GLN A 161 -19.19 -2.58 -12.06
CA GLN A 161 -19.08 -4.02 -11.95
C GLN A 161 -17.62 -4.49 -11.86
N TYR A 162 -16.74 -3.98 -12.72
CA TYR A 162 -15.32 -4.32 -12.70
C TYR A 162 -14.64 -3.84 -11.42
N ALA A 163 -14.94 -2.63 -10.96
CA ALA A 163 -14.44 -2.10 -9.70
C ALA A 163 -14.77 -3.02 -8.52
N ARG A 164 -16.05 -3.43 -8.41
CA ARG A 164 -16.50 -4.34 -7.35
C ARG A 164 -15.80 -5.68 -7.43
N GLN A 165 -15.80 -6.33 -8.60
CA GLN A 165 -15.15 -7.62 -8.80
C GLN A 165 -13.66 -7.57 -8.50
N PHE A 166 -12.98 -6.53 -8.94
CA PHE A 166 -11.54 -6.33 -8.71
C PHE A 166 -11.21 -6.25 -7.21
N ILE A 167 -11.94 -5.43 -6.45
CA ILE A 167 -11.74 -5.31 -5.01
C ILE A 167 -12.04 -6.63 -4.31
N GLN A 168 -13.15 -7.30 -4.67
CA GLN A 168 -13.53 -8.57 -4.07
C GLN A 168 -12.47 -9.65 -4.30
N GLN A 169 -11.93 -9.76 -5.51
CA GLN A 169 -10.88 -10.72 -5.85
C GLN A 169 -9.59 -10.46 -5.08
N ARG A 170 -9.16 -9.20 -4.99
CA ARG A 170 -7.96 -8.84 -4.22
C ARG A 170 -8.13 -8.96 -2.71
N SER A 171 -9.35 -9.00 -2.25
CA SER A 171 -9.69 -9.17 -0.83
C SER A 171 -9.80 -10.63 -0.39
N VAL A 172 -9.71 -11.58 -1.33
CA VAL A 172 -9.76 -13.02 -1.01
C VAL A 172 -8.62 -13.38 -0.07
N GLY A 173 -8.97 -14.03 1.05
CA GLY A 173 -8.02 -14.44 2.09
C GLY A 173 -7.72 -13.37 3.14
N LEU A 174 -8.20 -12.14 2.99
CA LEU A 174 -8.11 -11.13 4.04
C LEU A 174 -9.28 -11.29 5.02
N HIS A 175 -8.98 -11.20 6.32
CA HIS A 175 -10.05 -11.18 7.33
C HIS A 175 -10.95 -9.96 7.10
N PRO A 176 -12.30 -10.08 7.25
CA PRO A 176 -13.24 -8.99 6.94
C PRO A 176 -12.95 -7.67 7.65
N THR A 177 -12.50 -7.70 8.90
CA THR A 177 -12.19 -6.52 9.73
C THR A 177 -10.70 -6.30 9.93
N ALA A 178 -9.81 -6.93 9.13
CA ALA A 178 -8.39 -6.66 9.20
C ALA A 178 -8.02 -5.44 8.34
N GLU A 179 -7.27 -4.53 8.91
CA GLU A 179 -6.63 -3.46 8.16
C GLU A 179 -5.54 -4.04 7.27
N TYR A 180 -5.38 -3.45 6.10
CA TYR A 180 -4.38 -3.88 5.13
C TYR A 180 -3.82 -2.68 4.38
N PHE A 181 -2.53 -2.70 4.10
CA PHE A 181 -1.86 -1.67 3.32
C PHE A 181 -0.77 -2.29 2.46
N ASN A 182 -0.80 -1.98 1.17
CA ASN A 182 0.27 -2.30 0.22
C ASN A 182 0.42 -1.13 -0.76
N GLU A 183 1.64 -0.68 -0.99
CA GLU A 183 1.97 0.37 -1.94
C GLU A 183 3.18 -0.04 -2.78
N GLU A 184 3.07 0.12 -4.09
CA GLU A 184 4.11 -0.19 -5.07
C GLU A 184 4.40 1.05 -5.90
N ARG A 185 5.68 1.41 -6.03
CA ARG A 185 6.15 2.53 -6.84
C ARG A 185 7.17 2.03 -7.85
N TYR A 186 6.98 2.39 -9.11
CA TYR A 186 7.88 1.97 -10.18
C TYR A 186 7.91 3.00 -11.32
N GLU A 187 8.96 2.92 -12.15
CA GLU A 187 9.04 3.67 -13.41
C GLU A 187 8.79 2.73 -14.59
N THR A 188 8.03 3.22 -15.57
CA THR A 188 7.83 2.48 -16.83
C THR A 188 9.06 2.61 -17.72
N PRO A 189 9.23 1.73 -18.74
CA PRO A 189 10.31 1.86 -19.71
C PRO A 189 10.30 3.20 -20.47
N GLU A 190 9.14 3.83 -20.58
CA GLU A 190 8.94 5.14 -21.23
C GLU A 190 9.35 6.30 -20.31
N GLY A 191 9.59 6.02 -19.02
CA GLY A 191 10.01 7.00 -18.03
C GLY A 191 8.86 7.64 -17.26
N ASP A 192 7.65 7.07 -17.33
CA ASP A 192 6.53 7.49 -16.49
C ASP A 192 6.72 6.94 -15.07
N PHE A 193 6.41 7.76 -14.08
CA PHE A 193 6.36 7.29 -12.69
C PHE A 193 4.97 6.78 -12.34
N CYS A 194 4.89 5.57 -11.79
CA CYS A 194 3.65 4.93 -11.38
C CYS A 194 3.64 4.65 -9.88
N ASN A 195 2.49 4.89 -9.25
CA ASN A 195 2.19 4.50 -7.87
C ASN A 195 0.90 3.70 -7.86
N VAL A 196 0.94 2.52 -7.28
CA VAL A 196 -0.22 1.64 -7.09
C VAL A 196 -0.36 1.35 -5.60
N ARG A 197 -1.56 1.59 -5.06
CA ARG A 197 -1.84 1.33 -3.64
C ARG A 197 -3.11 0.51 -3.51
N PHE A 198 -3.09 -0.46 -2.63
CA PHE A 198 -4.26 -1.21 -2.18
C PHE A 198 -4.32 -1.18 -0.66
N ASP A 199 -5.38 -0.60 -0.13
CA ASP A 199 -5.55 -0.47 1.31
C ASP A 199 -6.98 -0.78 1.76
N ARG A 200 -7.08 -1.21 3.00
CA ARG A 200 -8.33 -1.47 3.70
C ARG A 200 -8.30 -0.80 5.05
N THR A 201 -9.32 -0.01 5.34
CA THR A 201 -9.48 0.70 6.60
C THR A 201 -10.82 0.36 7.23
N CYS A 202 -10.82 0.10 8.53
CA CYS A 202 -12.02 -0.15 9.32
C CYS A 202 -12.48 1.15 10.00
N LEU A 203 -13.71 1.58 9.70
CA LEU A 203 -14.32 2.77 10.27
C LEU A 203 -15.30 2.33 11.38
N HIS A 204 -14.87 2.53 12.63
CA HIS A 204 -15.66 2.19 13.82
C HIS A 204 -16.53 3.37 14.24
N GLY A 205 -17.70 3.09 14.80
CA GLY A 205 -18.58 4.12 15.36
C GLY A 205 -19.29 5.00 14.33
N VAL A 206 -19.38 4.54 13.09
CA VAL A 206 -20.06 5.31 12.02
C VAL A 206 -21.56 5.28 12.24
N ARG A 207 -22.16 6.45 12.50
CA ARG A 207 -23.61 6.61 12.51
C ARG A 207 -24.15 6.71 11.09
N GLY A 208 -25.13 5.87 10.76
CA GLY A 208 -25.74 5.80 9.41
C GLY A 208 -25.02 4.83 8.46
N GLY A 209 -24.05 4.04 8.95
CA GLY A 209 -23.49 2.90 8.25
C GLY A 209 -22.82 3.23 6.91
N VAL A 210 -22.93 2.32 5.95
CA VAL A 210 -22.33 2.43 4.61
C VAL A 210 -22.79 3.69 3.88
N ARG A 211 -24.08 4.06 4.02
CA ARG A 211 -24.63 5.25 3.36
C ARG A 211 -23.94 6.54 3.79
N ALA A 212 -23.73 6.73 5.10
CA ALA A 212 -23.11 7.94 5.61
C ALA A 212 -21.63 8.07 5.10
N VAL A 213 -20.90 6.94 5.08
CA VAL A 213 -19.54 6.93 4.52
C VAL A 213 -19.53 7.21 3.02
N PHE A 214 -20.51 6.65 2.30
CA PHE A 214 -20.65 6.88 0.86
C PHE A 214 -20.94 8.35 0.52
N ASP A 215 -21.86 8.97 1.26
CA ASP A 215 -22.19 10.40 1.06
C ASP A 215 -20.99 11.29 1.39
N ALA A 216 -20.25 11.01 2.48
CA ALA A 216 -19.03 11.72 2.82
C ALA A 216 -17.92 11.53 1.76
N LEU A 217 -17.77 10.31 1.23
CA LEU A 217 -16.82 10.02 0.15
C LEU A 217 -17.18 10.77 -1.14
N LYS A 218 -18.47 10.78 -1.53
CA LYS A 218 -18.95 11.58 -2.68
C LYS A 218 -18.61 13.05 -2.49
N GLN A 219 -18.89 13.61 -1.31
CA GLN A 219 -18.58 15.01 -1.02
C GLN A 219 -17.08 15.29 -1.14
N ALA A 220 -16.19 14.42 -0.62
CA ALA A 220 -14.75 14.59 -0.74
C ALA A 220 -14.28 14.52 -2.21
N ILE A 221 -14.87 13.64 -3.01
CA ILE A 221 -14.54 13.53 -4.45
C ILE A 221 -15.06 14.76 -5.22
N PHE A 222 -16.26 15.25 -4.90
CA PHE A 222 -16.80 16.46 -5.55
C PHE A 222 -15.98 17.70 -5.24
N ASN A 223 -15.31 17.75 -4.09
CA ASN A 223 -14.40 18.82 -3.69
C ASN A 223 -12.93 18.48 -4.00
N ALA A 224 -12.68 17.72 -5.07
CA ALA A 224 -11.34 17.19 -5.39
C ALA A 224 -10.29 18.33 -5.59
N GLU A 225 -10.68 19.50 -6.06
CA GLU A 225 -9.79 20.67 -6.19
C GLU A 225 -9.28 21.16 -4.81
N ILE A 226 -10.11 21.12 -3.79
CA ILE A 226 -9.75 21.49 -2.41
C ILE A 226 -8.84 20.39 -1.85
N VAL A 227 -9.25 19.14 -1.95
CA VAL A 227 -8.50 17.97 -1.46
C VAL A 227 -7.10 17.91 -2.09
N LEU A 228 -6.99 18.15 -3.39
CA LEU A 228 -5.71 18.19 -4.08
C LEU A 228 -4.84 19.38 -3.65
N SER A 229 -5.46 20.54 -3.42
CA SER A 229 -4.74 21.71 -2.94
C SER A 229 -4.17 21.48 -1.55
N GLU A 230 -4.95 20.91 -0.64
CA GLU A 230 -4.51 20.55 0.72
C GLU A 230 -3.42 19.48 0.72
N ALA A 231 -3.60 18.41 -0.09
CA ALA A 231 -2.65 17.31 -0.16
C ALA A 231 -1.28 17.70 -0.76
N SER A 232 -1.24 18.73 -1.61
CA SER A 232 -0.03 19.09 -2.35
C SER A 232 0.57 20.44 -1.96
N ASP A 233 -0.09 21.24 -1.11
CA ASP A 233 0.25 22.64 -0.83
C ASP A 233 0.33 23.50 -2.12
N ASN A 234 -0.42 23.14 -3.14
CA ASN A 234 -0.47 23.80 -4.44
C ASN A 234 -1.88 24.31 -4.72
N ILE A 235 -2.02 25.17 -5.69
CA ILE A 235 -3.33 25.68 -6.10
C ILE A 235 -3.89 24.77 -7.20
N THR A 236 -5.03 24.16 -6.95
CA THR A 236 -5.77 23.36 -7.94
C THR A 236 -7.05 24.08 -8.34
N VAL A 237 -7.27 24.19 -9.62
CA VAL A 237 -8.47 24.78 -10.21
C VAL A 237 -9.22 23.70 -11.00
N ARG A 238 -10.54 23.69 -10.85
CA ARG A 238 -11.40 22.85 -11.67
C ARG A 238 -11.80 23.63 -12.93
N GLU A 239 -11.49 23.02 -14.08
CA GLU A 239 -11.96 23.47 -15.39
C GLU A 239 -13.04 22.48 -15.84
N ASP A 240 -14.29 22.71 -15.51
CA ASP A 240 -15.39 21.89 -16.00
C ASP A 240 -16.48 22.73 -16.66
N ASP A 241 -17.23 22.08 -17.51
CA ASP A 241 -18.43 22.62 -18.06
C ASP A 241 -19.60 22.18 -17.21
N ASN A 242 -20.05 22.99 -16.30
CA ASN A 242 -21.35 22.82 -15.61
C ASN A 242 -22.18 21.63 -16.17
N MET A 243 -21.62 20.43 -16.06
CA MET A 243 -22.40 19.24 -16.24
C MET A 243 -23.27 19.24 -15.00
N ASP A 244 -24.51 19.71 -15.18
CA ASP A 244 -25.55 19.61 -14.17
C ASP A 244 -25.43 18.25 -13.51
N ASP A 245 -25.33 18.22 -12.19
CA ASP A 245 -25.18 17.03 -11.37
C ASP A 245 -26.12 15.91 -11.84
N ILE A 246 -25.64 15.13 -12.78
CA ILE A 246 -26.29 13.87 -13.10
C ILE A 246 -25.85 12.96 -11.97
N ASP A 247 -26.76 12.59 -11.10
CA ASP A 247 -26.52 11.78 -9.88
C ASP A 247 -25.65 10.53 -10.09
N ASP A 248 -25.44 10.12 -11.33
CA ASP A 248 -24.84 8.86 -11.73
C ASP A 248 -23.36 8.89 -12.06
N PHE A 249 -22.83 10.02 -12.54
CA PHE A 249 -21.41 10.21 -12.91
C PHE A 249 -21.04 11.68 -12.97
N SER A 250 -19.78 11.96 -12.79
CA SER A 250 -19.22 13.30 -12.99
C SER A 250 -17.92 13.24 -13.76
N GLN A 251 -17.64 14.30 -14.53
CA GLN A 251 -16.32 14.51 -15.13
C GLN A 251 -15.72 15.75 -14.50
N MET A 252 -14.43 15.71 -14.22
CA MET A 252 -13.69 16.83 -13.67
C MET A 252 -12.32 16.93 -14.35
N ARG A 253 -12.00 18.13 -14.84
CA ARG A 253 -10.65 18.48 -15.25
C ARG A 253 -10.03 19.34 -14.18
N LEU A 254 -8.91 18.90 -13.63
CA LEU A 254 -8.18 19.56 -12.57
C LEU A 254 -6.84 20.03 -13.10
N VAL A 255 -6.54 21.31 -12.93
CA VAL A 255 -5.24 21.89 -13.26
C VAL A 255 -4.62 22.40 -11.97
N THR A 256 -3.50 21.81 -11.58
CA THR A 256 -2.76 22.15 -10.37
C THR A 256 -1.53 22.95 -10.76
N GLN A 257 -1.35 24.12 -10.17
CA GLN A 257 -0.16 24.92 -10.31
C GLN A 257 0.77 24.68 -9.11
N SER A 258 1.96 24.17 -9.37
CA SER A 258 2.97 24.01 -8.33
C SER A 258 3.55 25.37 -7.88
N THR A 259 4.15 25.40 -6.70
CA THR A 259 4.84 26.58 -6.15
C THR A 259 5.94 27.13 -7.07
N LEU A 260 6.49 26.30 -7.95
CA LEU A 260 7.51 26.69 -8.95
C LEU A 260 6.90 27.01 -10.33
N GLY A 261 5.58 27.14 -10.43
CA GLY A 261 4.89 27.54 -11.66
C GLY A 261 4.64 26.42 -12.66
N LEU A 262 5.00 25.17 -12.35
CA LEU A 262 4.65 24.03 -13.21
C LEU A 262 3.16 23.72 -13.13
N LEU A 263 2.56 23.45 -14.27
CA LEU A 263 1.18 23.03 -14.38
C LEU A 263 1.09 21.51 -14.48
N VAL A 264 0.15 20.94 -13.73
CA VAL A 264 -0.19 19.50 -13.74
C VAL A 264 -1.65 19.36 -14.10
N GLU A 265 -1.97 18.58 -15.12
CA GLU A 265 -3.36 18.39 -15.55
C GLU A 265 -3.83 16.96 -15.31
N ASN A 266 -5.04 16.83 -14.76
CA ASN A 266 -5.80 15.59 -14.62
C ASN A 266 -7.13 15.76 -15.34
N ASN A 267 -7.58 14.76 -16.08
CA ASN A 267 -8.94 14.71 -16.60
C ASN A 267 -9.57 13.38 -16.15
N LEU A 268 -10.52 13.46 -15.26
CA LEU A 268 -11.06 12.33 -14.51
C LEU A 268 -12.56 12.18 -14.74
N VAL A 269 -13.02 10.94 -14.71
CA VAL A 269 -14.44 10.60 -14.62
C VAL A 269 -14.69 9.80 -13.37
N HIS A 270 -15.79 10.09 -12.69
CA HIS A 270 -16.22 9.43 -11.48
C HIS A 270 -17.57 8.75 -11.72
N PHE A 271 -17.67 7.51 -11.26
CA PHE A 271 -18.91 6.72 -11.23
C PHE A 271 -19.12 6.21 -9.82
N SER A 272 -20.36 6.22 -9.34
CA SER A 272 -20.65 5.66 -8.02
C SER A 272 -22.06 5.08 -7.96
N GLU A 273 -22.26 4.15 -7.02
CA GLU A 273 -23.52 3.49 -6.76
C GLU A 273 -23.61 3.02 -5.32
N LEU A 274 -24.76 3.24 -4.70
CA LEU A 274 -25.13 2.69 -3.41
C LEU A 274 -26.22 1.65 -3.62
N VAL A 275 -25.97 0.41 -3.21
CA VAL A 275 -26.91 -0.71 -3.35
C VAL A 275 -27.40 -1.10 -1.96
N PHE A 276 -28.70 -1.03 -1.79
CA PHE A 276 -29.37 -1.45 -0.55
C PHE A 276 -29.64 -2.94 -0.59
N GLY A 277 -29.23 -3.67 0.43
CA GLY A 277 -29.62 -5.06 0.65
C GLY A 277 -30.85 -5.18 1.55
N ASP A 278 -31.39 -6.39 1.66
CA ASP A 278 -32.49 -6.69 2.56
C ASP A 278 -32.12 -6.52 4.04
N LYS A 279 -30.84 -6.57 4.34
CA LYS A 279 -30.22 -6.32 5.65
C LYS A 279 -29.15 -5.27 5.52
N ASP A 280 -28.89 -4.52 6.57
CA ASP A 280 -27.78 -3.55 6.61
C ASP A 280 -26.43 -4.18 6.29
N SER A 281 -26.23 -5.46 6.65
CA SER A 281 -25.02 -6.23 6.31
C SER A 281 -24.84 -6.44 4.80
N ASP A 282 -25.91 -6.39 4.03
CA ASP A 282 -25.91 -6.65 2.58
C ASP A 282 -25.84 -5.35 1.77
N THR A 283 -25.97 -4.20 2.46
CA THR A 283 -25.81 -2.87 1.87
C THR A 283 -24.34 -2.62 1.58
N TYR A 284 -24.03 -2.22 0.35
CA TYR A 284 -22.68 -1.86 -0.06
C TYR A 284 -22.72 -0.64 -0.98
N ALA A 285 -21.59 0.06 -1.06
CA ALA A 285 -21.39 1.09 -2.05
C ALA A 285 -20.12 0.85 -2.83
N VAL A 286 -20.15 1.22 -4.11
CA VAL A 286 -18.99 1.14 -4.99
C VAL A 286 -18.78 2.47 -5.69
N ALA A 287 -17.51 2.89 -5.77
CA ALA A 287 -17.09 4.06 -6.54
C ALA A 287 -15.90 3.69 -7.43
N ALA A 288 -15.87 4.27 -8.61
CA ALA A 288 -14.79 4.13 -9.57
C ALA A 288 -14.43 5.50 -10.13
N VAL A 289 -13.16 5.85 -10.05
CA VAL A 289 -12.57 7.01 -10.73
C VAL A 289 -11.63 6.50 -11.80
N ASP A 290 -11.68 7.09 -12.98
CA ASP A 290 -10.76 6.74 -14.05
C ASP A 290 -10.33 8.00 -14.81
N TYR A 291 -9.19 7.94 -15.50
CA TYR A 291 -8.70 9.04 -16.29
C TYR A 291 -9.25 8.95 -17.73
N VAL A 292 -9.39 10.10 -18.36
CA VAL A 292 -9.77 10.23 -19.75
C VAL A 292 -8.52 10.15 -20.62
N ASP A 293 -8.47 9.19 -21.55
CA ASP A 293 -7.32 9.00 -22.43
C ASP A 293 -7.23 10.11 -23.45
N LYS A 294 -8.36 10.47 -24.05
CA LYS A 294 -8.48 11.53 -25.06
C LYS A 294 -9.75 12.34 -24.86
N ASP A 295 -9.61 13.65 -24.85
CA ASP A 295 -10.70 14.61 -24.75
C ASP A 295 -10.57 15.64 -25.85
N ASP A 296 -11.56 15.69 -26.76
CA ASP A 296 -11.54 16.65 -27.88
C ASP A 296 -11.93 18.08 -27.43
N ARG A 297 -12.61 18.22 -26.29
CA ARG A 297 -13.00 19.51 -25.75
C ARG A 297 -11.93 20.10 -24.84
N PHE A 298 -11.28 19.25 -24.07
CA PHE A 298 -10.20 19.58 -23.18
C PHE A 298 -8.95 18.74 -23.50
N PRO A 299 -8.31 18.98 -24.66
CA PRO A 299 -7.13 18.21 -25.04
C PRO A 299 -5.99 18.43 -24.04
N TYR A 300 -5.23 17.39 -23.80
CA TYR A 300 -4.00 17.50 -23.00
C TYR A 300 -3.00 18.43 -23.67
N ARG A 301 -2.25 19.16 -22.83
CA ARG A 301 -1.25 20.16 -23.27
C ARG A 301 0.17 19.67 -22.94
N PRO A 302 0.73 18.69 -23.68
CA PRO A 302 1.98 18.02 -23.33
C PRO A 302 3.22 18.93 -23.33
N THR A 303 3.13 20.10 -23.99
CA THR A 303 4.20 21.11 -24.03
C THR A 303 4.15 22.12 -22.87
N GLU A 304 3.05 22.18 -22.13
CA GLU A 304 2.81 23.17 -21.07
C GLU A 304 2.55 22.51 -19.73
N CYS A 305 1.91 21.35 -19.70
CA CYS A 305 1.45 20.69 -18.52
C CYS A 305 2.03 19.28 -18.38
N ILE A 306 2.31 18.89 -17.14
CA ILE A 306 2.58 17.50 -16.78
C ILE A 306 1.25 16.77 -16.74
N ARG A 307 1.07 15.74 -17.56
CA ARG A 307 -0.11 14.88 -17.48
C ARG A 307 0.00 13.95 -16.28
N ARG A 308 -1.04 13.93 -15.45
CA ARG A 308 -1.22 13.00 -14.35
C ARG A 308 -2.47 12.18 -14.58
N ASP A 309 -2.33 10.88 -14.80
CA ASP A 309 -3.45 9.96 -14.86
C ASP A 309 -3.69 9.37 -13.48
N ALA A 310 -4.93 9.36 -13.05
CA ALA A 310 -5.31 8.75 -11.78
C ALA A 310 -6.56 7.88 -11.96
N ALA A 311 -6.53 6.71 -11.33
CA ALA A 311 -7.67 5.81 -11.27
C ALA A 311 -7.82 5.29 -9.84
N SER A 312 -9.06 5.06 -9.43
CA SER A 312 -9.35 4.54 -8.09
C SER A 312 -10.61 3.69 -8.13
N THR A 313 -10.62 2.66 -7.32
CA THR A 313 -11.83 1.90 -7.03
C THR A 313 -12.00 1.79 -5.52
N VAL A 314 -13.22 2.01 -5.03
CA VAL A 314 -13.57 1.93 -3.62
C VAL A 314 -14.78 1.02 -3.47
N LEU A 315 -14.71 0.12 -2.50
CA LEU A 315 -15.82 -0.71 -2.06
C LEU A 315 -16.04 -0.47 -0.57
N LEU A 316 -17.26 -0.08 -0.22
CA LEU A 316 -17.74 0.07 1.15
C LEU A 316 -18.62 -1.10 1.48
N THR A 317 -18.36 -1.78 2.59
CA THR A 317 -19.16 -2.89 3.11
C THR A 317 -19.36 -2.76 4.61
N SER A 318 -20.43 -3.34 5.14
CA SER A 318 -20.67 -3.39 6.57
C SER A 318 -20.29 -4.77 7.12
N CYS A 319 -19.63 -4.82 8.26
CA CYS A 319 -19.28 -6.04 8.97
C CYS A 319 -19.64 -5.90 10.46
N LYS A 320 -19.98 -7.01 11.11
CA LYS A 320 -20.18 -7.03 12.56
C LYS A 320 -18.81 -6.95 13.27
N ASP A 321 -18.72 -6.12 14.30
CA ASP A 321 -17.50 -6.05 15.14
C ASP A 321 -17.53 -7.19 16.17
N LYS A 322 -16.71 -8.22 15.96
CA LYS A 322 -16.58 -9.35 16.89
C LYS A 322 -15.70 -9.06 18.10
N ARG A 323 -15.11 -7.87 18.23
CA ARG A 323 -14.18 -7.55 19.33
C ARG A 323 -14.86 -7.46 20.69
N LYS A 324 -16.17 -7.27 20.74
CA LYS A 324 -16.94 -7.16 21.99
C LYS A 324 -17.54 -8.50 22.48
N GLU A 325 -17.43 -9.60 21.73
CA GLU A 325 -17.92 -10.90 22.17
C GLU A 325 -17.00 -11.61 23.20
N ILE A 326 -15.80 -11.08 23.49
CA ILE A 326 -14.81 -11.75 24.37
C ILE A 326 -14.89 -11.26 25.82
N ASP A 327 -15.55 -10.15 26.13
CA ASP A 327 -15.58 -9.56 27.48
C ASP A 327 -16.89 -9.77 28.27
N VAL A 328 -17.77 -10.70 27.88
CA VAL A 328 -19.04 -10.96 28.59
C VAL A 328 -19.06 -12.37 29.22
N ASP A 329 -18.02 -12.72 29.96
CA ASP A 329 -18.06 -13.76 30.97
C ASP A 329 -17.71 -13.16 32.36
N ASP A 330 -18.52 -12.20 32.84
CA ASP A 330 -18.61 -11.93 34.26
C ASP A 330 -19.97 -11.32 34.65
N LEU A 331 -20.77 -12.17 35.28
CA LEU A 331 -21.79 -11.91 36.32
C LEU A 331 -22.17 -10.44 36.59
N CYS A 332 -23.29 -9.95 36.10
CA CYS A 332 -24.35 -9.48 36.99
C CYS A 332 -25.53 -8.90 36.17
N GLY A 333 -26.73 -9.42 36.41
CA GLY A 333 -27.92 -8.92 35.77
C GLY A 333 -28.27 -7.50 36.22
N HIS A 334 -28.41 -6.60 35.24
CA HIS A 334 -29.29 -5.45 35.33
C HIS A 334 -29.81 -5.15 33.92
N THR A 335 -31.09 -5.35 33.76
CA THR A 335 -31.92 -4.81 32.70
C THR A 335 -31.72 -3.31 32.56
N SER A 336 -31.23 -2.88 31.42
CA SER A 336 -31.34 -1.49 30.97
C SER A 336 -31.48 -1.45 29.46
N SER A 337 -32.63 -1.00 29.02
CA SER A 337 -32.99 -0.30 27.77
C SER A 337 -32.21 -0.69 26.51
N GLU A 338 -32.97 -1.20 25.55
CA GLU A 338 -32.68 -1.38 24.14
C GLU A 338 -32.17 -0.08 23.47
N GLU A 339 -30.96 0.32 23.76
CA GLU A 339 -30.17 1.05 22.79
C GLU A 339 -29.49 -0.02 21.93
N GLU A 340 -30.03 -0.24 20.74
CA GLU A 340 -29.36 -0.97 19.67
C GLU A 340 -28.00 -0.30 19.45
N SER A 341 -27.00 -0.74 20.20
CA SER A 341 -25.62 -0.38 19.93
C SER A 341 -25.28 -0.99 18.56
N ASN A 342 -25.28 -0.13 17.55
CA ASN A 342 -24.98 -0.49 16.16
C ASN A 342 -23.51 -0.92 16.11
N ASP A 343 -23.23 -2.17 16.49
CA ASP A 343 -21.91 -2.80 16.53
C ASP A 343 -21.38 -3.14 15.12
N SER A 344 -21.83 -2.38 14.11
CA SER A 344 -21.39 -2.54 12.74
C SER A 344 -20.18 -1.64 12.44
N VAL A 345 -19.16 -2.24 11.84
CA VAL A 345 -17.97 -1.55 11.32
C VAL A 345 -18.13 -1.38 9.81
N VAL A 346 -17.94 -0.17 9.30
CA VAL A 346 -17.87 0.05 7.87
C VAL A 346 -16.44 -0.17 7.40
N VAL A 347 -16.25 -1.09 6.47
CA VAL A 347 -14.96 -1.42 5.89
C VAL A 347 -14.84 -0.72 4.55
N LEU A 348 -13.87 0.19 4.46
CA LEU A 348 -13.48 0.87 3.23
C LEU A 348 -12.29 0.12 2.63
N THR A 349 -12.48 -0.51 1.48
CA THR A 349 -11.41 -1.14 0.72
C THR A 349 -11.18 -0.34 -0.55
N ARG A 350 -9.94 0.05 -0.79
CA ARG A 350 -9.58 0.98 -1.85
C ARG A 350 -8.38 0.46 -2.65
N TRP A 351 -8.43 0.65 -3.95
CA TRP A 351 -7.29 0.55 -4.85
C TRP A 351 -7.13 1.87 -5.57
N THR A 352 -5.90 2.35 -5.66
CA THR A 352 -5.58 3.59 -6.39
C THR A 352 -4.38 3.35 -7.30
N PHE A 353 -4.42 4.01 -8.44
CA PHE A 353 -3.34 4.08 -9.40
C PHE A 353 -3.08 5.55 -9.75
N THR A 354 -1.83 5.94 -9.76
CA THR A 354 -1.42 7.27 -10.23
C THR A 354 -0.22 7.09 -11.16
N ARG A 355 -0.31 7.71 -12.34
CA ARG A 355 0.80 7.80 -13.29
C ARG A 355 1.13 9.27 -13.55
N ILE A 356 2.38 9.65 -13.33
CA ILE A 356 2.93 10.94 -13.69
C ILE A 356 3.69 10.71 -14.99
N CYS A 357 3.14 11.22 -16.09
CA CYS A 357 3.72 11.04 -17.40
C CYS A 357 5.01 11.84 -17.56
N ARG A 358 5.97 11.25 -18.25
CA ARG A 358 7.19 11.94 -18.63
C ARG A 358 6.86 13.15 -19.52
N THR A 359 7.58 14.24 -19.32
CA THR A 359 7.45 15.46 -20.13
C THR A 359 8.65 15.65 -21.04
N ASP A 360 8.42 16.24 -22.21
CA ASP A 360 9.48 16.62 -23.15
C ASP A 360 10.06 18.02 -22.84
N PHE A 361 9.44 18.79 -21.95
CA PHE A 361 9.94 20.08 -21.51
C PHE A 361 10.69 19.96 -20.19
N TYR A 362 11.52 20.98 -19.91
CA TYR A 362 12.28 21.02 -18.66
C TYR A 362 11.38 21.20 -17.45
N ALA A 363 11.38 20.23 -16.55
CA ALA A 363 10.77 20.31 -15.24
C ALA A 363 11.84 20.21 -14.15
N PRO A 364 11.86 21.10 -13.13
CA PRO A 364 12.81 21.03 -12.04
C PRO A 364 12.74 19.68 -11.32
N THR A 365 13.87 19.03 -11.15
CA THR A 365 13.96 17.69 -10.54
C THR A 365 13.34 17.64 -9.15
N GLN A 366 13.46 18.74 -8.38
CA GLN A 366 12.87 18.81 -7.04
C GLN A 366 11.34 18.76 -7.10
N THR A 367 10.72 19.50 -8.02
CA THR A 367 9.24 19.47 -8.18
C THR A 367 8.75 18.08 -8.59
N LEU A 368 9.46 17.40 -9.50
CA LEU A 368 9.11 16.04 -9.89
C LEU A 368 9.24 15.05 -8.70
N ARG A 369 10.27 15.22 -7.86
CA ARG A 369 10.40 14.42 -6.64
C ARG A 369 9.25 14.68 -5.67
N ASP A 370 8.94 15.94 -5.40
CA ASP A 370 7.84 16.32 -4.51
C ASP A 370 6.50 15.75 -5.01
N MET A 371 6.24 15.80 -6.32
CA MET A 371 5.06 15.19 -6.92
C MET A 371 5.00 13.67 -6.75
N ARG A 372 6.15 12.98 -6.91
CA ARG A 372 6.26 11.53 -6.73
C ARG A 372 6.07 11.14 -5.26
N ASP A 373 6.72 11.86 -4.35
CA ASP A 373 6.66 11.59 -2.92
C ASP A 373 5.25 11.83 -2.35
N ARG A 374 4.54 12.83 -2.87
CA ARG A 374 3.16 13.17 -2.47
C ARG A 374 2.07 12.46 -3.27
N SER A 375 2.42 11.55 -4.18
CA SER A 375 1.45 10.88 -5.08
C SER A 375 0.35 10.11 -4.34
N SER A 376 0.64 9.57 -3.16
CA SER A 376 -0.30 8.83 -2.31
C SER A 376 -1.09 9.70 -1.33
N GLN A 377 -0.64 10.95 -1.07
CA GLN A 377 -1.27 11.83 -0.06
C GLN A 377 -2.73 12.17 -0.38
N VAL A 378 -3.08 12.31 -1.67
CA VAL A 378 -4.46 12.58 -2.09
C VAL A 378 -5.44 11.55 -1.54
N ALA A 379 -5.06 10.27 -1.57
CA ALA A 379 -5.88 9.19 -1.05
C ALA A 379 -6.06 9.29 0.48
N ASP A 380 -5.02 9.69 1.19
CA ASP A 380 -5.06 9.86 2.65
C ASP A 380 -5.87 11.11 3.03
N THR A 381 -5.72 12.21 2.27
CA THR A 381 -6.51 13.43 2.47
C THR A 381 -8.01 13.16 2.26
N ILE A 382 -8.39 12.42 1.20
CA ILE A 382 -9.79 11.99 1.00
C ILE A 382 -10.31 11.23 2.22
N LEU A 383 -9.52 10.30 2.75
CA LEU A 383 -9.93 9.52 3.93
C LEU A 383 -10.04 10.41 5.18
N SER A 384 -9.15 11.39 5.34
CA SER A 384 -9.22 12.38 6.43
C SER A 384 -10.49 13.22 6.32
N CYS A 385 -10.83 13.73 5.13
CA CYS A 385 -12.09 14.46 4.89
C CYS A 385 -13.32 13.62 5.23
N VAL A 386 -13.31 12.32 4.85
CA VAL A 386 -14.40 11.39 5.21
C VAL A 386 -14.52 11.25 6.73
N ARG A 387 -13.40 11.07 7.45
CA ARG A 387 -13.38 10.96 8.91
C ARG A 387 -13.86 12.24 9.59
N GLU A 388 -13.42 13.40 9.12
CA GLU A 388 -13.85 14.71 9.63
C GLU A 388 -15.34 14.93 9.42
N THR A 389 -15.86 14.63 8.22
CA THR A 389 -17.29 14.74 7.91
C THR A 389 -18.15 13.87 8.83
N LEU A 390 -17.63 12.70 9.20
CA LEU A 390 -18.32 11.74 10.06
C LEU A 390 -18.01 11.93 11.56
N ASN A 391 -17.20 12.92 11.92
CA ASN A 391 -16.72 13.16 13.29
C ASN A 391 -16.02 11.93 13.90
N LEU A 392 -15.27 11.18 13.10
CA LEU A 392 -14.49 10.03 13.55
C LEU A 392 -13.09 10.46 14.02
N PRO A 393 -12.49 9.74 14.98
CA PRO A 393 -11.12 10.05 15.41
C PRO A 393 -10.13 9.91 14.26
N THR A 394 -9.24 10.88 14.12
CA THR A 394 -8.09 10.78 13.23
C THR A 394 -7.14 9.74 13.80
N THR A 395 -6.81 8.72 13.02
CA THR A 395 -5.70 7.81 13.36
C THR A 395 -4.39 8.57 13.14
N THR A 396 -3.71 8.91 14.22
CA THR A 396 -2.32 9.40 14.20
C THR A 396 -1.38 8.27 13.83
#